data_9cd5c3cb2620e89040e2bb3a696f78f7
#
_entry.id   9cd5c3cb2620e89040e2bb3a696f78f7
#
_cell.length_a   1.000
_cell.length_b   1.000
_cell.length_c   1.000
_cell.angle_alpha   90.00
_cell.angle_beta   90.00
_cell.angle_gamma   90.00
#
_symmetry.space_group_name_H-M   'P 1'
#
loop_
_entity.id
_entity.type
_entity.pdbx_description
1 polymer ?
#
loop_
_entity_poly.entity_id
_entity_poly.type
_entity_poly.pdbx_seq_one_letter_code
_entity_poly.pdbx_strand_id
1 'polypeptide(L)'
;HIIPRSIETHQVYSHVYQGYWEDIGTIRAFFESNLDMAAELPKFNLFDMSAPIFSRPRFLPGSKVNGAVIDHAIISDGCIINQAKISYSIVGLRMLVGTGTELYRTVALGCDYFESKESIAEHERMGKPRVGIGVNCRIENAIIDKNARIGNNVTISPAGKPENLDHPL
;
A
#
# COMPACT_ATOMS: atom_id res chain seq x y z
N HIS A 1 -15.40 -24.70 -7.77
CA HIS A 1 -16.19 -25.93 -7.61
C HIS A 1 -17.68 -25.67 -7.24
N ILE A 2 -18.09 -24.45 -6.89
CA ILE A 2 -19.49 -24.14 -6.51
C ILE A 2 -20.36 -24.10 -7.76
N ILE A 3 -20.04 -23.27 -8.76
CA ILE A 3 -20.85 -23.10 -9.97
C ILE A 3 -21.04 -24.40 -10.74
N PRO A 4 -20.00 -25.21 -11.04
CA PRO A 4 -20.20 -26.48 -11.75
C PRO A 4 -21.17 -27.43 -11.03
N ARG A 5 -21.14 -27.53 -9.70
CA ARG A 5 -22.09 -28.34 -8.93
C ARG A 5 -23.50 -27.74 -8.92
N SER A 6 -23.62 -26.42 -8.90
CA SER A 6 -24.91 -25.75 -8.91
C SER A 6 -25.65 -25.93 -10.22
N ILE A 7 -24.95 -25.99 -11.35
CA ILE A 7 -25.58 -26.23 -12.67
C ILE A 7 -26.33 -27.56 -12.72
N GLU A 8 -25.88 -28.56 -11.98
CA GLU A 8 -26.52 -29.89 -11.96
C GLU A 8 -27.84 -29.93 -11.16
N THR A 9 -28.01 -29.01 -10.20
CA THR A 9 -29.09 -29.04 -9.21
C THR A 9 -29.95 -27.78 -9.15
N HIS A 10 -29.50 -26.70 -9.74
CA HIS A 10 -30.13 -25.36 -9.71
C HIS A 10 -30.18 -24.75 -11.11
N GLN A 11 -31.11 -23.81 -11.31
CA GLN A 11 -31.09 -22.97 -12.51
C GLN A 11 -30.08 -21.86 -12.32
N VAL A 12 -28.98 -21.90 -13.09
CA VAL A 12 -27.90 -20.92 -13.05
C VAL A 12 -27.98 -20.01 -14.27
N TYR A 13 -28.06 -18.72 -14.01
CA TYR A 13 -28.10 -17.69 -15.05
C TYR A 13 -26.85 -16.84 -15.02
N SER A 14 -26.37 -16.39 -16.18
CA SER A 14 -25.29 -15.41 -16.28
C SER A 14 -25.87 -13.99 -16.25
N HIS A 15 -25.16 -13.08 -15.60
CA HIS A 15 -25.41 -11.66 -15.66
C HIS A 15 -24.19 -10.97 -16.32
N VAL A 16 -24.44 -10.24 -17.42
CA VAL A 16 -23.39 -9.49 -18.10
C VAL A 16 -23.26 -8.13 -17.43
N TYR A 17 -22.15 -7.93 -16.73
CA TYR A 17 -21.81 -6.65 -16.13
C TYR A 17 -21.14 -5.73 -17.15
N GLN A 18 -21.60 -4.47 -17.24
CA GLN A 18 -21.10 -3.45 -18.17
C GLN A 18 -20.40 -2.28 -17.46
N GLY A 19 -19.95 -2.45 -16.24
CA GLY A 19 -19.20 -1.45 -15.49
C GLY A 19 -17.68 -1.68 -15.53
N TYR A 20 -16.97 -0.89 -14.75
CA TYR A 20 -15.54 -1.10 -14.56
C TYR A 20 -15.28 -2.43 -13.84
N TRP A 21 -14.42 -3.24 -14.41
CA TRP A 21 -13.95 -4.50 -13.85
C TRP A 21 -12.46 -4.65 -14.18
N GLU A 22 -11.66 -5.04 -13.21
CA GLU A 22 -10.22 -5.24 -13.38
C GLU A 22 -9.80 -6.54 -12.71
N ASP A 23 -9.02 -7.35 -13.42
CA ASP A 23 -8.38 -8.54 -12.84
C ASP A 23 -7.02 -8.16 -12.25
N ILE A 24 -6.89 -8.28 -10.95
CA ILE A 24 -5.64 -8.01 -10.20
C ILE A 24 -4.82 -9.28 -9.95
N GLY A 25 -4.95 -10.29 -10.80
CA GLY A 25 -4.28 -11.59 -10.67
C GLY A 25 -2.76 -11.58 -10.90
N THR A 26 -2.16 -10.46 -11.29
CA THR A 26 -0.71 -10.29 -11.42
C THR A 26 -0.19 -9.16 -10.55
N ILE A 27 1.12 -9.21 -10.18
CA ILE A 27 1.76 -8.14 -9.41
C ILE A 27 1.65 -6.79 -10.14
N ARG A 28 1.81 -6.79 -11.46
CA ARG A 28 1.67 -5.58 -12.28
C ARG A 28 0.24 -5.04 -12.23
N ALA A 29 -0.76 -5.87 -12.46
CA ALA A 29 -2.17 -5.45 -12.41
C ALA A 29 -2.53 -4.92 -11.01
N PHE A 30 -2.11 -5.60 -9.94
CA PHE A 30 -2.27 -5.12 -8.57
C PHE A 30 -1.62 -3.74 -8.36
N PHE A 31 -0.39 -3.56 -8.81
CA PHE A 31 0.34 -2.30 -8.67
C PHE A 31 -0.35 -1.14 -9.41
N GLU A 32 -0.63 -1.31 -10.69
CA GLU A 32 -1.23 -0.26 -11.51
C GLU A 32 -2.68 0.08 -11.06
N SER A 33 -3.49 -0.93 -10.70
CA SER A 33 -4.84 -0.69 -10.17
C SER A 33 -4.83 0.09 -8.86
N ASN A 34 -3.86 -0.17 -7.97
CA ASN A 34 -3.70 0.61 -6.76
C ASN A 34 -3.29 2.06 -7.06
N LEU A 35 -2.34 2.28 -7.96
CA LEU A 35 -1.91 3.62 -8.32
C LEU A 35 -3.00 4.42 -9.05
N ASP A 36 -3.83 3.76 -9.86
CA ASP A 36 -4.98 4.40 -10.52
C ASP A 36 -5.93 5.02 -9.50
N MET A 37 -6.11 4.41 -8.32
CA MET A 37 -6.95 4.96 -7.26
C MET A 37 -6.43 6.30 -6.69
N ALA A 38 -5.13 6.58 -6.83
CA ALA A 38 -4.52 7.84 -6.43
C ALA A 38 -4.57 8.92 -7.51
N ALA A 39 -5.09 8.62 -8.70
CA ALA A 39 -5.28 9.59 -9.77
C ALA A 39 -6.37 10.60 -9.43
N GLU A 40 -6.36 11.77 -10.06
CA GLU A 40 -7.40 12.80 -9.88
C GLU A 40 -8.81 12.29 -10.24
N LEU A 41 -8.91 11.51 -11.30
CA LEU A 41 -10.14 10.83 -11.75
C LEU A 41 -9.87 9.33 -11.92
N PRO A 42 -9.94 8.55 -10.83
CA PRO A 42 -9.72 7.12 -10.88
C PRO A 42 -10.86 6.41 -11.64
N LYS A 43 -10.54 5.29 -12.27
CA LYS A 43 -11.56 4.45 -12.95
C LYS A 43 -12.58 3.88 -11.98
N PHE A 44 -12.20 3.64 -10.73
CA PHE A 44 -13.07 3.17 -9.67
C PHE A 44 -13.24 4.25 -8.60
N ASN A 45 -14.50 4.65 -8.34
CA ASN A 45 -14.80 5.67 -7.35
C ASN A 45 -14.96 5.06 -5.95
N LEU A 46 -13.95 5.26 -5.08
CA LEU A 46 -14.01 4.85 -3.67
C LEU A 46 -14.99 5.68 -2.81
N PHE A 47 -15.42 6.86 -3.31
CA PHE A 47 -16.22 7.84 -2.57
C PHE A 47 -17.70 7.83 -2.96
N ASP A 48 -18.16 6.79 -3.67
CA ASP A 48 -19.57 6.65 -4.03
C ASP A 48 -20.40 6.23 -2.81
N MET A 49 -21.14 7.18 -2.26
CA MET A 49 -22.03 6.95 -1.12
C MET A 49 -23.25 6.10 -1.44
N SER A 50 -23.61 5.94 -2.70
CA SER A 50 -24.71 5.04 -3.12
C SER A 50 -24.31 3.57 -3.12
N ALA A 51 -23.01 3.29 -3.18
CA ALA A 51 -22.44 1.95 -3.16
C ALA A 51 -21.23 1.87 -2.20
N PRO A 52 -21.42 2.07 -0.88
CA PRO A 52 -20.33 2.17 0.07
C PRO A 52 -19.58 0.84 0.21
N ILE A 53 -18.26 0.94 0.30
CA ILE A 53 -17.40 -0.22 0.53
C ILE A 53 -17.27 -0.48 2.03
N PHE A 54 -17.81 -1.61 2.48
CA PHE A 54 -17.69 -2.03 3.87
C PHE A 54 -16.36 -2.75 4.09
N SER A 55 -15.55 -2.20 4.99
CA SER A 55 -14.31 -2.80 5.43
C SER A 55 -14.31 -2.99 6.95
N ARG A 56 -13.38 -3.82 7.46
CA ARG A 56 -13.25 -4.01 8.90
C ARG A 56 -12.82 -2.70 9.56
N PRO A 57 -13.60 -2.13 10.50
CA PRO A 57 -13.21 -0.96 11.25
C PRO A 57 -11.99 -1.26 12.12
N ARG A 58 -11.01 -0.35 12.13
CA ARG A 58 -9.75 -0.51 12.86
C ARG A 58 -9.60 0.42 14.05
N PHE A 59 -10.53 1.37 14.19
CA PHE A 59 -10.54 2.34 15.29
C PHE A 59 -9.18 3.05 15.49
N LEU A 60 -8.56 3.44 14.40
CA LEU A 60 -7.28 4.11 14.40
C LEU A 60 -7.45 5.63 14.51
N PRO A 61 -6.45 6.35 15.05
CA PRO A 61 -6.43 7.80 14.98
C PRO A 61 -6.21 8.25 13.53
N GLY A 62 -6.59 9.48 13.24
CA GLY A 62 -6.23 10.13 11.98
C GLY A 62 -4.71 10.13 11.76
N SER A 63 -4.28 10.20 10.52
CA SER A 63 -2.86 10.23 10.17
C SER A 63 -2.24 11.58 10.53
N LYS A 64 -1.03 11.55 11.11
CA LYS A 64 -0.24 12.71 11.50
C LYS A 64 0.76 13.05 10.41
N VAL A 65 0.62 14.23 9.80
CA VAL A 65 1.50 14.71 8.74
C VAL A 65 2.25 15.96 9.22
N ASN A 66 3.57 15.89 9.28
CA ASN A 66 4.43 16.94 9.77
C ASN A 66 5.33 17.46 8.62
N GLY A 67 4.97 18.58 8.01
CA GLY A 67 5.79 19.25 6.99
C GLY A 67 6.06 18.44 5.72
N ALA A 68 5.20 17.49 5.39
CA ALA A 68 5.33 16.69 4.18
C ALA A 68 4.68 17.38 2.97
N VAL A 69 5.20 17.08 1.78
CA VAL A 69 4.60 17.45 0.49
C VAL A 69 3.92 16.21 -0.08
N ILE A 70 2.61 16.26 -0.26
CA ILE A 70 1.80 15.14 -0.72
C ILE A 70 1.05 15.55 -1.99
N ASP A 71 1.16 14.75 -3.03
CA ASP A 71 0.53 14.97 -4.32
C ASP A 71 0.02 13.64 -4.90
N HIS A 72 -1.24 13.58 -5.35
CA HIS A 72 -1.85 12.37 -5.91
C HIS A 72 -1.61 11.12 -5.04
N ALA A 73 -2.03 11.16 -3.78
CA ALA A 73 -1.78 10.05 -2.85
C ALA A 73 -3.00 9.71 -1.99
N ILE A 74 -3.11 8.45 -1.64
CA ILE A 74 -4.06 7.96 -0.63
C ILE A 74 -3.27 7.63 0.63
N ILE A 75 -3.61 8.29 1.75
CA ILE A 75 -2.99 8.05 3.05
C ILE A 75 -4.04 7.43 3.97
N SER A 76 -3.79 6.20 4.41
CA SER A 76 -4.68 5.49 5.33
C SER A 76 -4.51 5.97 6.78
N ASP A 77 -5.42 5.55 7.66
CA ASP A 77 -5.43 5.96 9.08
C ASP A 77 -4.19 5.48 9.86
N GLY A 78 -3.85 6.24 10.88
CA GLY A 78 -2.79 5.91 11.82
C GLY A 78 -1.36 6.09 11.32
N CYS A 79 -1.16 6.71 10.15
CA CYS A 79 0.18 6.99 9.63
C CYS A 79 0.86 8.14 10.38
N ILE A 80 2.19 8.11 10.42
CA ILE A 80 3.03 9.22 10.88
C ILE A 80 4.04 9.53 9.78
N ILE A 81 3.91 10.70 9.16
CA ILE A 81 4.71 11.12 8.02
C ILE A 81 5.44 12.40 8.40
N ASN A 82 6.76 12.37 8.37
CA ASN A 82 7.60 13.49 8.77
C ASN A 82 8.43 14.01 7.59
N GLN A 83 8.22 15.28 7.21
CA GLN A 83 9.03 16.02 6.23
C GLN A 83 9.40 15.16 4.98
N ALA A 84 8.45 14.38 4.50
CA ALA A 84 8.60 13.48 3.37
C ALA A 84 7.97 14.08 2.11
N LYS A 85 8.35 13.55 0.95
CA LYS A 85 7.71 13.84 -0.32
C LYS A 85 7.03 12.58 -0.84
N ILE A 86 5.73 12.63 -1.05
CA ILE A 86 4.94 11.48 -1.47
C ILE A 86 4.13 11.88 -2.71
N SER A 87 4.32 11.19 -3.81
CA SER A 87 3.57 11.45 -5.05
C SER A 87 3.18 10.18 -5.78
N TYR A 88 1.97 10.18 -6.35
CA TYR A 88 1.37 9.05 -7.07
C TYR A 88 1.48 7.75 -6.28
N SER A 89 1.14 7.77 -4.98
CA SER A 89 1.44 6.66 -4.07
C SER A 89 0.31 6.34 -3.12
N ILE A 90 0.29 5.13 -2.62
CA ILE A 90 -0.62 4.68 -1.57
C ILE A 90 0.21 4.35 -0.32
N VAL A 91 -0.21 4.91 0.81
CA VAL A 91 0.38 4.67 2.12
C VAL A 91 -0.66 4.00 3.02
N GLY A 92 -0.48 2.72 3.25
CA GLY A 92 -1.37 1.88 4.04
C GLY A 92 -1.31 2.19 5.53
N LEU A 93 -2.22 1.56 6.28
CA LEU A 93 -2.46 1.80 7.71
C LEU A 93 -1.17 1.80 8.57
N ARG A 94 -1.09 2.70 9.55
CA ARG A 94 -0.02 2.76 10.58
C ARG A 94 1.40 2.93 10.03
N MET A 95 1.54 3.30 8.75
CA MET A 95 2.87 3.47 8.15
C MET A 95 3.62 4.63 8.80
N LEU A 96 4.88 4.38 9.14
CA LEU A 96 5.84 5.42 9.51
C LEU A 96 6.66 5.78 8.28
N VAL A 97 6.78 7.07 7.97
CA VAL A 97 7.64 7.58 6.91
C VAL A 97 8.55 8.64 7.50
N GLY A 98 9.85 8.37 7.47
CA GLY A 98 10.88 9.21 8.06
C GLY A 98 11.19 10.47 7.26
N THR A 99 11.81 11.44 7.95
CA THR A 99 12.22 12.73 7.39
C THR A 99 13.12 12.57 6.16
N GLY A 100 12.90 13.40 5.14
CA GLY A 100 13.69 13.41 3.90
C GLY A 100 13.42 12.24 2.97
N THR A 101 12.45 11.39 3.29
CA THR A 101 12.10 10.24 2.44
C THR A 101 11.21 10.67 1.27
N GLU A 102 11.51 10.14 0.10
CA GLU A 102 10.73 10.34 -1.12
C GLU A 102 10.08 9.02 -1.56
N LEU A 103 8.76 9.03 -1.74
CA LEU A 103 7.98 7.95 -2.32
C LEU A 103 7.40 8.43 -3.66
N TYR A 104 7.68 7.70 -4.72
CA TYR A 104 7.13 7.96 -6.02
C TYR A 104 6.59 6.67 -6.65
N ARG A 105 5.34 6.68 -7.10
CA ARG A 105 4.69 5.48 -7.64
C ARG A 105 4.93 4.26 -6.74
N THR A 106 4.60 4.41 -5.44
CA THR A 106 4.85 3.37 -4.44
C THR A 106 3.55 2.93 -3.79
N VAL A 107 3.34 1.63 -3.70
CA VAL A 107 2.23 1.03 -2.95
C VAL A 107 2.78 0.42 -1.67
N ALA A 108 2.66 1.14 -0.55
CA ALA A 108 3.07 0.65 0.76
C ALA A 108 1.85 0.08 1.49
N LEU A 109 1.84 -1.23 1.78
CA LEU A 109 0.68 -1.95 2.32
C LEU A 109 0.41 -1.66 3.81
N GLY A 110 1.31 -0.93 4.47
CA GLY A 110 1.13 -0.48 5.85
C GLY A 110 1.63 -1.46 6.89
N CYS A 111 1.19 -1.26 8.13
CA CYS A 111 1.60 -2.06 9.27
C CYS A 111 0.38 -2.57 10.05
N ASP A 112 0.50 -3.76 10.62
CA ASP A 112 -0.59 -4.39 11.38
C ASP A 112 -0.65 -3.89 12.83
N TYR A 113 0.45 -3.29 13.33
CA TYR A 113 0.58 -2.82 14.70
C TYR A 113 1.47 -1.57 14.80
N PHE A 114 1.38 -0.87 15.93
CA PHE A 114 2.39 0.09 16.37
C PHE A 114 3.39 -0.61 17.28
N GLU A 115 4.68 -0.32 17.11
CA GLU A 115 5.70 -0.85 18.02
C GLU A 115 5.59 -0.21 19.41
N SER A 116 5.69 -1.02 20.46
CA SER A 116 5.83 -0.52 21.83
C SER A 116 7.22 0.08 22.07
N LYS A 117 7.36 0.89 23.12
CA LYS A 117 8.67 1.47 23.50
C LYS A 117 9.71 0.39 23.80
N GLU A 118 9.28 -0.70 24.42
CA GLU A 118 10.10 -1.84 24.76
C GLU A 118 10.60 -2.58 23.53
N SER A 119 9.69 -2.84 22.57
CA SER A 119 10.01 -3.47 21.29
C SER A 119 10.98 -2.62 20.46
N ILE A 120 10.77 -1.28 20.43
CA ILE A 120 11.68 -0.35 19.74
C ILE A 120 13.10 -0.45 20.35
N ALA A 121 13.21 -0.36 21.68
CA ALA A 121 14.51 -0.42 22.36
C ALA A 121 15.22 -1.77 22.15
N GLU A 122 14.48 -2.86 22.07
CA GLU A 122 15.02 -4.18 21.79
C GLU A 122 15.54 -4.27 20.34
N HIS A 123 14.73 -3.82 19.36
CA HIS A 123 15.13 -3.83 17.97
C HIS A 123 16.34 -2.93 17.71
N GLU A 124 16.41 -1.75 18.34
CA GLU A 124 17.57 -0.86 18.25
C GLU A 124 18.84 -1.54 18.78
N ARG A 125 18.78 -2.27 19.91
CA ARG A 125 19.92 -3.06 20.44
C ARG A 125 20.35 -4.16 19.47
N MET A 126 19.42 -4.73 18.71
CA MET A 126 19.70 -5.76 17.70
C MET A 126 20.11 -5.17 16.36
N GLY A 127 20.20 -3.85 16.20
CA GLY A 127 20.47 -3.19 14.91
C GLY A 127 19.34 -3.34 13.90
N LYS A 128 18.14 -3.69 14.31
CA LYS A 128 16.98 -3.83 13.43
C LYS A 128 16.28 -2.48 13.24
N PRO A 129 15.96 -2.08 12.00
CA PRO A 129 15.16 -0.88 11.77
C PRO A 129 13.77 -0.98 12.41
N ARG A 130 13.16 0.15 12.71
CA ARG A 130 11.75 0.24 13.09
C ARG A 130 10.84 -0.22 11.95
N VAL A 131 9.63 -0.65 12.30
CA VAL A 131 8.60 -0.94 11.29
C VAL A 131 8.24 0.35 10.55
N GLY A 132 8.18 0.27 9.23
CA GLY A 132 7.96 1.40 8.34
C GLY A 132 9.19 1.75 7.52
N ILE A 133 9.28 3.01 7.12
CA ILE A 133 10.32 3.53 6.23
C ILE A 133 11.14 4.58 6.98
N GLY A 134 12.45 4.35 7.03
CA GLY A 134 13.41 5.20 7.72
C GLY A 134 13.57 6.59 7.10
N VAL A 135 14.62 7.30 7.51
CA VAL A 135 14.92 8.66 7.03
C VAL A 135 15.75 8.64 5.74
N ASN A 136 15.62 9.69 4.92
CA ASN A 136 16.39 9.88 3.67
C ASN A 136 16.32 8.68 2.71
N CYS A 137 15.19 7.99 2.64
CA CYS A 137 14.99 6.91 1.70
C CYS A 137 14.46 7.44 0.37
N ARG A 138 14.76 6.75 -0.71
CA ARG A 138 14.17 6.97 -2.03
C ARG A 138 13.56 5.67 -2.52
N ILE A 139 12.23 5.66 -2.65
CA ILE A 139 11.50 4.47 -3.08
C ILE A 139 10.65 4.85 -4.28
N GLU A 140 10.85 4.17 -5.40
CA GLU A 140 10.15 4.43 -6.63
C GLU A 140 9.76 3.15 -7.37
N ASN A 141 8.56 3.16 -7.96
CA ASN A 141 7.99 2.04 -8.70
C ASN A 141 8.08 0.72 -7.93
N ALA A 142 7.59 0.70 -6.69
CA ALA A 142 7.74 -0.43 -5.78
C ALA A 142 6.47 -0.75 -5.02
N ILE A 143 6.32 -2.01 -4.64
CA ILE A 143 5.36 -2.46 -3.64
C ILE A 143 6.15 -2.76 -2.38
N ILE A 144 5.75 -2.17 -1.26
CA ILE A 144 6.32 -2.43 0.06
C ILE A 144 5.28 -3.22 0.86
N ASP A 145 5.64 -4.44 1.18
CA ASP A 145 4.74 -5.35 1.89
C ASP A 145 4.51 -4.93 3.33
N LYS A 146 3.53 -5.56 3.95
CA LYS A 146 3.14 -5.28 5.33
C LYS A 146 4.28 -5.50 6.32
N ASN A 147 4.33 -4.64 7.33
CA ASN A 147 5.29 -4.73 8.42
C ASN A 147 6.76 -4.66 7.96
N ALA A 148 7.00 -4.16 6.75
CA ALA A 148 8.36 -3.97 6.24
C ALA A 148 9.16 -3.05 7.16
N ARG A 149 10.45 -3.35 7.30
CA ARG A 149 11.42 -2.60 8.10
C ARG A 149 12.51 -2.07 7.19
N ILE A 150 12.35 -0.84 6.73
CA ILE A 150 13.30 -0.18 5.82
C ILE A 150 14.13 0.79 6.64
N GLY A 151 15.43 0.55 6.68
CA GLY A 151 16.39 1.38 7.40
C GLY A 151 16.55 2.77 6.78
N ASN A 152 17.49 3.53 7.29
CA ASN A 152 17.78 4.88 6.79
C ASN A 152 18.63 4.84 5.51
N ASN A 153 18.52 5.87 4.65
CA ASN A 153 19.32 6.06 3.44
C ASN A 153 19.20 4.91 2.42
N VAL A 154 18.04 4.24 2.38
CA VAL A 154 17.78 3.12 1.47
C VAL A 154 17.21 3.62 0.16
N THR A 155 17.73 3.12 -0.96
CA THR A 155 17.16 3.34 -2.30
C THR A 155 16.56 2.04 -2.82
N ILE A 156 15.27 2.07 -3.17
CA ILE A 156 14.55 0.98 -3.82
C ILE A 156 14.03 1.49 -5.16
N SER A 157 14.51 0.92 -6.25
CA SER A 157 14.11 1.29 -7.61
C SER A 157 14.34 0.11 -8.56
N PRO A 158 13.47 -0.12 -9.55
CA PRO A 158 13.69 -1.09 -10.61
C PRO A 158 14.69 -0.61 -11.65
N ALA A 159 15.16 0.64 -11.61
CA ALA A 159 16.07 1.18 -12.59
C ALA A 159 17.34 0.33 -12.73
N GLY A 160 17.65 -0.09 -13.96
CA GLY A 160 18.79 -0.94 -14.26
C GLY A 160 18.66 -2.40 -13.80
N LYS A 161 17.46 -2.82 -13.38
CA LYS A 161 17.15 -4.21 -13.04
C LYS A 161 16.44 -4.90 -14.20
N PRO A 162 16.61 -6.21 -14.39
CA PRO A 162 15.82 -6.98 -15.35
C PRO A 162 14.33 -7.00 -14.92
N GLU A 163 13.44 -7.11 -15.90
CA GLU A 163 12.00 -7.13 -15.64
C GLU A 163 11.59 -8.34 -14.77
N ASN A 164 12.21 -9.47 -14.99
CA ASN A 164 12.01 -10.68 -14.20
C ASN A 164 13.37 -11.15 -13.67
N LEU A 165 13.47 -11.23 -12.37
CA LEU A 165 14.66 -11.74 -11.68
C LEU A 165 14.23 -12.83 -10.71
N ASP A 166 14.42 -14.09 -11.08
CA ASP A 166 14.32 -15.23 -10.18
C ASP A 166 15.62 -15.31 -9.37
N HIS A 167 15.58 -14.92 -8.12
CA HIS A 167 16.69 -15.08 -7.21
C HIS A 167 16.42 -16.32 -6.34
N PRO A 168 17.29 -17.34 -6.37
CA PRO A 168 17.18 -18.44 -5.42
C PRO A 168 17.35 -17.89 -4.00
N LEU A 169 16.34 -18.16 -3.14
CA LEU A 169 16.34 -17.83 -1.72
C LEU A 169 17.36 -18.68 -0.96
#